data_f20fe172c341031688890f2861c32c99
#
_entry.id   f20fe172c341031688890f2861c32c99
#
_cell.length_a   1.000
_cell.length_b   1.000
_cell.length_c   1.000
_cell.angle_alpha   90.00
_cell.angle_beta   90.00
_cell.angle_gamma   90.00
#
_symmetry.space_group_name_H-M   'P 1'
#
loop_
_entity.id
_entity.type
_entity.pdbx_description
1 polymer ?
#
loop_
_entity_poly.entity_id
_entity_poly.type
_entity_poly.pdbx_seq_one_letter_code
_entity_poly.pdbx_strand_id
1 'polypeptide(L)'
;MAVFSLAMGVFGLLTAEYLPASLLTLMATDLGVSEALAGQAVTVTAVVALFAGLLVPGLTRGIDRRWVLLGFSTLMVASNVLVAVSSSFAVLLLMRILLGIALGGFWSMAAAVAMRLVPSALLPRALSIIFSGIAIGTVVAVPLGSYLGGLYGWRSAFFAAAAVGMVTLAFQSFTLPRLAPRRPARLRTVLEVLRRPGIAIGMFGCVLVHSGHFAMFTYVRPFLEGTTGIGPQGLSLMLLGFGVANFVGTLLAGRLLEQHPLATLVLMPALVGVAALALVLLPASLPGQAVLLAIWGLAFGGVPVAWSNWVASAVPDQAESAGGMVVASVQSAIATGAAAGGAVFSLGGSAGVFVAAAVLMLLAALLIALRVRVPSAHGARQPKPALHL
;
A
#
# COMPACT_ATOMS: atom_id res chain seq x y z
N MET A 1 17.44 16.44 5.74
CA MET A 1 17.24 15.57 6.90
C MET A 1 15.74 15.32 7.19
N ALA A 2 14.88 16.34 7.36
CA ALA A 2 13.45 16.16 7.63
C ALA A 2 12.69 15.32 6.58
N VAL A 3 13.03 15.43 5.28
CA VAL A 3 12.43 14.59 4.22
C VAL A 3 12.80 13.11 4.41
N PHE A 4 14.04 12.81 4.79
CA PHE A 4 14.47 11.44 5.08
C PHE A 4 13.76 10.87 6.31
N SER A 5 13.47 11.69 7.32
CA SER A 5 12.71 11.22 8.48
C SER A 5 11.25 10.88 8.14
N LEU A 6 10.66 11.57 7.16
CA LEU A 6 9.35 11.16 6.61
C LEU A 6 9.45 9.85 5.82
N ALA A 7 10.51 9.63 5.04
CA ALA A 7 10.74 8.35 4.34
C ALA A 7 10.90 7.19 5.33
N MET A 8 11.64 7.39 6.44
CA MET A 8 11.72 6.40 7.52
C MET A 8 10.36 6.14 8.17
N GLY A 9 9.53 7.18 8.33
CA GLY A 9 8.15 7.03 8.81
C GLY A 9 7.32 6.15 7.89
N VAL A 10 7.37 6.37 6.57
CA VAL A 10 6.71 5.51 5.57
C VAL A 10 7.24 4.07 5.65
N PHE A 11 8.55 3.89 5.68
CA PHE A 11 9.16 2.57 5.79
C PHE A 11 8.69 1.81 7.04
N GLY A 12 8.71 2.47 8.22
CA GLY A 12 8.26 1.86 9.47
C GLY A 12 6.77 1.51 9.48
N LEU A 13 5.92 2.40 8.97
CA LEU A 13 4.47 2.17 8.87
C LEU A 13 4.14 1.00 7.95
N LEU A 14 4.76 0.93 6.77
CA LEU A 14 4.53 -0.16 5.82
C LEU A 14 5.14 -1.47 6.29
N THR A 15 6.30 -1.42 6.98
CA THR A 15 6.84 -2.60 7.66
C THR A 15 5.78 -3.19 8.60
N ALA A 16 5.22 -2.37 9.49
CA ALA A 16 4.19 -2.81 10.42
C ALA A 16 2.88 -3.26 9.74
N GLU A 17 2.50 -2.61 8.63
CA GLU A 17 1.29 -2.94 7.87
C GLU A 17 1.38 -4.32 7.21
N TYR A 18 2.53 -4.66 6.62
CA TYR A 18 2.71 -5.89 5.84
C TYR A 18 3.08 -7.13 6.66
N LEU A 19 3.56 -6.96 7.91
CA LEU A 19 3.95 -8.08 8.77
C LEU A 19 2.85 -9.16 8.92
N PRO A 20 1.56 -8.86 9.17
CA PRO A 20 0.56 -9.90 9.32
C PRO A 20 0.44 -10.81 8.09
N ALA A 21 0.57 -10.28 6.87
CA ALA A 21 0.51 -11.08 5.65
C ALA A 21 1.69 -12.08 5.55
N SER A 22 2.90 -11.65 5.93
CA SER A 22 4.09 -12.50 5.90
C SER A 22 4.17 -13.50 7.07
N LEU A 23 3.37 -13.30 8.12
CA LEU A 23 3.36 -14.08 9.36
C LEU A 23 2.04 -14.83 9.59
N LEU A 24 1.13 -14.81 8.62
CA LEU A 24 -0.28 -15.18 8.78
C LEU A 24 -0.46 -16.56 9.43
N THR A 25 0.16 -17.61 8.87
CA THR A 25 0.07 -18.98 9.35
C THR A 25 0.62 -19.13 10.78
N LEU A 26 1.75 -18.47 11.07
CA LEU A 26 2.36 -18.52 12.41
C LEU A 26 1.48 -17.85 13.47
N MET A 27 0.87 -16.71 13.12
CA MET A 27 -0.05 -15.99 14.00
C MET A 27 -1.33 -16.79 14.24
N ALA A 28 -1.90 -17.37 13.18
CA ALA A 28 -3.10 -18.19 13.24
C ALA A 28 -2.90 -19.39 14.18
N THR A 29 -1.81 -20.13 13.99
CA THR A 29 -1.47 -21.31 14.79
C THR A 29 -1.25 -20.97 16.26
N ASP A 30 -0.44 -19.93 16.56
CA ASP A 30 -0.09 -19.57 17.94
C ASP A 30 -1.28 -18.98 18.73
N LEU A 31 -2.16 -18.22 18.05
CA LEU A 31 -3.34 -17.61 18.67
C LEU A 31 -4.59 -18.49 18.62
N GLY A 32 -4.52 -19.69 18.05
CA GLY A 32 -5.63 -20.66 17.98
C GLY A 32 -6.80 -20.19 17.13
N VAL A 33 -6.53 -19.44 16.05
CA VAL A 33 -7.55 -18.93 15.13
C VAL A 33 -7.35 -19.45 13.72
N SER A 34 -8.38 -19.37 12.87
CA SER A 34 -8.22 -19.70 11.45
C SER A 34 -7.37 -18.66 10.72
N GLU A 35 -6.71 -19.05 9.64
CA GLU A 35 -5.96 -18.13 8.77
C GLU A 35 -6.86 -17.06 8.16
N ALA A 36 -8.11 -17.42 7.83
CA ALA A 36 -9.11 -16.45 7.40
C ALA A 36 -9.38 -15.36 8.45
N LEU A 37 -9.46 -15.76 9.72
CA LEU A 37 -9.65 -14.80 10.82
C LEU A 37 -8.36 -14.00 11.07
N ALA A 38 -7.18 -14.61 11.03
CA ALA A 38 -5.90 -13.94 11.18
C ALA A 38 -5.69 -12.83 10.13
N GLY A 39 -6.19 -13.02 8.90
CA GLY A 39 -6.18 -12.01 7.83
C GLY A 39 -6.95 -10.72 8.18
N GLN A 40 -7.90 -10.78 9.13
CA GLN A 40 -8.62 -9.59 9.59
C GLN A 40 -7.71 -8.57 10.31
N ALA A 41 -6.51 -8.97 10.72
CA ALA A 41 -5.51 -8.02 11.24
C ALA A 41 -5.10 -6.97 10.19
N VAL A 42 -5.09 -7.33 8.90
CA VAL A 42 -4.88 -6.40 7.78
C VAL A 42 -6.14 -5.55 7.56
N THR A 43 -7.32 -6.18 7.52
CA THR A 43 -8.61 -5.51 7.31
C THR A 43 -8.84 -4.40 8.34
N VAL A 44 -8.71 -4.70 9.64
CA VAL A 44 -8.93 -3.72 10.73
C VAL A 44 -8.00 -2.52 10.58
N THR A 45 -6.71 -2.76 10.31
CA THR A 45 -5.75 -1.67 10.11
C THR A 45 -6.15 -0.78 8.94
N ALA A 46 -6.52 -1.36 7.81
CA ALA A 46 -6.86 -0.60 6.60
C ALA A 46 -8.19 0.16 6.75
N VAL A 47 -9.21 -0.44 7.37
CA VAL A 47 -10.48 0.25 7.69
C VAL A 47 -10.22 1.47 8.58
N VAL A 48 -9.46 1.30 9.65
CA VAL A 48 -9.12 2.40 10.55
C VAL A 48 -8.28 3.45 9.84
N ALA A 49 -7.33 3.06 9.00
CA ALA A 49 -6.50 3.97 8.23
C ALA A 49 -7.33 4.81 7.23
N LEU A 50 -8.34 4.21 6.58
CA LEU A 50 -9.28 4.92 5.73
C LEU A 50 -9.97 6.06 6.49
N PHE A 51 -10.60 5.75 7.62
CA PHE A 51 -11.31 6.75 8.42
C PHE A 51 -10.36 7.77 9.06
N ALA A 52 -9.20 7.33 9.55
CA ALA A 52 -8.20 8.22 10.11
C ALA A 52 -7.65 9.19 9.05
N GLY A 53 -7.40 8.73 7.84
CA GLY A 53 -6.97 9.57 6.72
C GLY A 53 -7.94 10.72 6.41
N LEU A 54 -9.24 10.47 6.57
CA LEU A 54 -10.29 11.47 6.35
C LEU A 54 -10.49 12.41 7.56
N LEU A 55 -10.41 11.88 8.78
CA LEU A 55 -10.81 12.61 10.00
C LEU A 55 -9.65 13.33 10.69
N VAL A 56 -8.47 12.72 10.70
CA VAL A 56 -7.30 13.23 11.45
C VAL A 56 -6.87 14.64 11.03
N PRO A 57 -6.83 15.02 9.74
CA PRO A 57 -6.49 16.39 9.35
C PRO A 57 -7.42 17.44 9.96
N GLY A 58 -8.72 17.11 10.09
CA GLY A 58 -9.72 17.96 10.72
C GLY A 58 -9.56 18.03 12.25
N LEU A 59 -9.37 16.88 12.89
CA LEU A 59 -9.23 16.77 14.35
C LEU A 59 -7.95 17.42 14.87
N THR A 60 -6.87 17.38 14.08
CA THR A 60 -5.57 17.93 14.47
C THR A 60 -5.29 19.33 13.91
N ARG A 61 -6.34 20.03 13.42
CA ARG A 61 -6.21 21.35 12.75
C ARG A 61 -5.51 22.41 13.59
N GLY A 62 -5.62 22.35 14.91
CA GLY A 62 -5.00 23.32 15.86
C GLY A 62 -3.64 22.87 16.41
N ILE A 63 -3.13 21.70 15.99
CA ILE A 63 -1.90 21.13 16.55
C ILE A 63 -0.75 21.32 15.54
N ASP A 64 0.44 21.67 16.04
CA ASP A 64 1.66 21.71 15.22
C ASP A 64 1.92 20.34 14.57
N ARG A 65 2.17 20.34 13.25
CA ARG A 65 2.32 19.10 12.47
C ARG A 65 3.49 18.24 12.92
N ARG A 66 4.52 18.83 13.53
CA ARG A 66 5.60 18.08 14.16
C ARG A 66 5.07 17.13 15.24
N TRP A 67 4.28 17.64 16.17
CA TRP A 67 3.73 16.84 17.26
C TRP A 67 2.77 15.76 16.77
N VAL A 68 1.99 16.07 15.73
CA VAL A 68 1.08 15.09 15.10
C VAL A 68 1.88 13.94 14.47
N LEU A 69 2.94 14.24 13.72
CA LEU A 69 3.79 13.21 13.10
C LEU A 69 4.55 12.37 14.15
N LEU A 70 5.09 13.00 15.19
CA LEU A 70 5.70 12.27 16.31
C LEU A 70 4.67 11.39 17.02
N GLY A 71 3.44 11.87 17.20
CA GLY A 71 2.33 11.08 17.73
C GLY A 71 2.04 9.82 16.89
N PHE A 72 2.04 9.93 15.55
CA PHE A 72 1.87 8.75 14.69
C PHE A 72 3.02 7.75 14.80
N SER A 73 4.26 8.22 14.88
CA SER A 73 5.40 7.33 15.11
C SER A 73 5.34 6.66 16.48
N THR A 74 4.86 7.38 17.50
CA THR A 74 4.61 6.80 18.85
C THR A 74 3.50 5.75 18.80
N LEU A 75 2.38 6.02 18.13
CA LEU A 75 1.29 5.05 17.95
C LEU A 75 1.75 3.79 17.20
N MET A 76 2.59 3.96 16.18
CA MET A 76 3.19 2.84 15.44
C MET A 76 4.06 1.97 16.35
N VAL A 77 4.95 2.57 17.14
CA VAL A 77 5.78 1.85 18.12
C VAL A 77 4.91 1.14 19.14
N ALA A 78 3.96 1.85 19.75
CA ALA A 78 3.04 1.29 20.74
C ALA A 78 2.25 0.11 20.15
N SER A 79 1.69 0.24 18.94
CA SER A 79 0.98 -0.85 18.28
C SER A 79 1.87 -2.08 18.11
N ASN A 80 3.09 -1.92 17.59
CA ASN A 80 3.98 -3.06 17.35
C ASN A 80 4.39 -3.76 18.65
N VAL A 81 4.73 -3.00 19.71
CA VAL A 81 5.07 -3.58 21.02
C VAL A 81 3.86 -4.31 21.61
N LEU A 82 2.68 -3.68 21.62
CA LEU A 82 1.47 -4.27 22.20
C LEU A 82 0.97 -5.50 21.42
N VAL A 83 1.11 -5.49 20.09
CA VAL A 83 0.86 -6.68 19.26
C VAL A 83 1.84 -7.81 19.63
N ALA A 84 3.14 -7.50 19.77
CA ALA A 84 4.16 -8.50 20.10
C ALA A 84 3.93 -9.17 21.46
N VAL A 85 3.36 -8.47 22.43
CA VAL A 85 3.07 -9.02 23.76
C VAL A 85 1.62 -9.52 23.92
N SER A 86 0.80 -9.45 22.85
CA SER A 86 -0.59 -9.87 22.92
C SER A 86 -0.72 -11.38 23.12
N SER A 87 -1.63 -11.79 24.00
CA SER A 87 -1.95 -13.18 24.32
C SER A 87 -3.21 -13.69 23.62
N SER A 88 -3.99 -12.80 22.99
CA SER A 88 -5.21 -13.16 22.29
C SER A 88 -5.36 -12.37 20.98
N PHE A 89 -6.07 -12.96 20.03
CA PHE A 89 -6.33 -12.33 18.73
C PHE A 89 -7.18 -11.06 18.86
N ALA A 90 -8.16 -11.03 19.78
CA ALA A 90 -8.98 -9.84 20.04
C ALA A 90 -8.12 -8.63 20.50
N VAL A 91 -7.18 -8.86 21.44
CA VAL A 91 -6.25 -7.82 21.87
C VAL A 91 -5.37 -7.36 20.74
N LEU A 92 -4.85 -8.30 19.91
CA LEU A 92 -4.07 -7.97 18.72
C LEU A 92 -4.84 -7.04 17.79
N LEU A 93 -6.11 -7.35 17.47
CA LEU A 93 -6.94 -6.49 16.62
C LEU A 93 -7.13 -5.09 17.20
N LEU A 94 -7.35 -4.97 18.50
CA LEU A 94 -7.45 -3.66 19.18
C LEU A 94 -6.16 -2.86 19.03
N MET A 95 -5.00 -3.51 19.18
CA MET A 95 -3.71 -2.82 19.05
C MET A 95 -3.41 -2.41 17.59
N ARG A 96 -3.96 -3.13 16.62
CA ARG A 96 -3.88 -2.76 15.20
C ARG A 96 -4.65 -1.47 14.86
N ILE A 97 -5.63 -1.07 15.67
CA ILE A 97 -6.31 0.24 15.54
C ILE A 97 -5.30 1.38 15.67
N LEU A 98 -4.36 1.29 16.62
CA LEU A 98 -3.31 2.31 16.81
C LEU A 98 -2.48 2.51 15.54
N LEU A 99 -2.10 1.39 14.90
CA LEU A 99 -1.36 1.47 13.64
C LEU A 99 -2.22 2.07 12.52
N GLY A 100 -3.50 1.70 12.41
CA GLY A 100 -4.42 2.26 11.43
C GLY A 100 -4.55 3.77 11.56
N ILE A 101 -4.67 4.30 12.78
CA ILE A 101 -4.70 5.75 13.03
C ILE A 101 -3.39 6.41 12.57
N ALA A 102 -2.25 5.81 12.93
CA ALA A 102 -0.94 6.31 12.54
C ALA A 102 -0.76 6.32 11.01
N LEU A 103 -1.12 5.23 10.35
CA LEU A 103 -0.97 5.03 8.91
C LEU A 103 -1.83 6.03 8.11
N GLY A 104 -3.14 6.06 8.39
CA GLY A 104 -4.07 6.96 7.69
C GLY A 104 -3.77 8.44 7.95
N GLY A 105 -3.47 8.78 9.21
CA GLY A 105 -3.09 10.13 9.59
C GLY A 105 -1.79 10.59 8.93
N PHE A 106 -0.77 9.73 8.89
CA PHE A 106 0.51 10.05 8.24
C PHE A 106 0.34 10.29 6.73
N TRP A 107 -0.33 9.37 6.04
CA TRP A 107 -0.55 9.49 4.59
C TRP A 107 -1.36 10.74 4.21
N SER A 108 -2.35 11.11 5.01
CA SER A 108 -3.15 12.31 4.76
C SER A 108 -2.37 13.63 4.87
N MET A 109 -1.20 13.60 5.51
CA MET A 109 -0.38 14.79 5.74
C MET A 109 0.98 14.77 5.02
N ALA A 110 1.46 13.61 4.58
CA ALA A 110 2.83 13.45 4.07
C ALA A 110 3.18 14.43 2.94
N ALA A 111 2.32 14.57 1.93
CA ALA A 111 2.53 15.50 0.82
C ALA A 111 2.47 16.96 1.27
N ALA A 112 1.49 17.32 2.12
CA ALA A 112 1.32 18.67 2.63
C ALA A 112 2.51 19.12 3.51
N VAL A 113 3.07 18.19 4.30
CA VAL A 113 4.28 18.43 5.08
C VAL A 113 5.49 18.57 4.17
N ALA A 114 5.65 17.70 3.15
CA ALA A 114 6.74 17.79 2.19
C ALA A 114 6.78 19.16 1.49
N MET A 115 5.64 19.69 1.05
CA MET A 115 5.52 21.02 0.45
C MET A 115 5.96 22.17 1.38
N ARG A 116 6.03 21.95 2.68
CA ARG A 116 6.48 22.95 3.67
C ARG A 116 7.94 22.81 4.04
N LEU A 117 8.54 21.66 3.76
CA LEU A 117 9.93 21.35 4.09
C LEU A 117 10.91 21.74 3.00
N VAL A 118 10.44 21.85 1.76
CA VAL A 118 11.31 22.13 0.61
C VAL A 118 10.67 23.19 -0.32
N PRO A 119 11.49 23.96 -1.07
CA PRO A 119 11.00 24.81 -2.17
C PRO A 119 10.23 23.98 -3.22
N SER A 120 9.29 24.62 -3.91
CA SER A 120 8.44 23.96 -4.92
C SER A 120 9.23 23.23 -6.02
N ALA A 121 10.35 23.76 -6.44
CA ALA A 121 11.25 23.14 -7.43
C ALA A 121 11.85 21.79 -6.95
N LEU A 122 12.00 21.59 -5.65
CA LEU A 122 12.55 20.36 -5.06
C LEU A 122 11.46 19.39 -4.58
N LEU A 123 10.19 19.76 -4.68
CA LEU A 123 9.06 18.94 -4.20
C LEU A 123 9.00 17.55 -4.86
N PRO A 124 9.16 17.40 -6.19
CA PRO A 124 9.16 16.07 -6.82
C PRO A 124 10.24 15.15 -6.24
N ARG A 125 11.45 15.70 -6.02
CA ARG A 125 12.55 14.94 -5.42
C ARG A 125 12.27 14.56 -3.97
N ALA A 126 11.68 15.45 -3.19
CA ALA A 126 11.27 15.15 -1.80
C ALA A 126 10.22 14.05 -1.73
N LEU A 127 9.20 14.11 -2.58
CA LEU A 127 8.18 13.06 -2.67
C LEU A 127 8.78 11.71 -3.11
N SER A 128 9.70 11.70 -4.07
CA SER A 128 10.41 10.48 -4.48
C SER A 128 11.18 9.84 -3.32
N ILE A 129 11.85 10.65 -2.49
CA ILE A 129 12.55 10.15 -1.29
C ILE A 129 11.55 9.59 -0.29
N ILE A 130 10.41 10.26 -0.04
CA ILE A 130 9.38 9.77 0.88
C ILE A 130 8.80 8.44 0.39
N PHE A 131 8.46 8.36 -0.89
CA PHE A 131 7.88 7.15 -1.49
C PHE A 131 8.90 6.01 -1.67
N SER A 132 10.22 6.28 -1.65
CA SER A 132 11.22 5.20 -1.62
C SER A 132 11.10 4.33 -0.37
N GLY A 133 10.54 4.86 0.73
CA GLY A 133 10.18 4.09 1.91
C GLY A 133 9.21 2.94 1.62
N ILE A 134 8.30 3.09 0.63
CA ILE A 134 7.39 2.02 0.19
C ILE A 134 8.18 0.88 -0.45
N ALA A 135 9.03 1.21 -1.41
CA ALA A 135 9.82 0.24 -2.15
C ALA A 135 10.75 -0.55 -1.21
N ILE A 136 11.47 0.16 -0.32
CA ILE A 136 12.33 -0.47 0.68
C ILE A 136 11.51 -1.35 1.63
N GLY A 137 10.34 -0.88 2.08
CA GLY A 137 9.42 -1.65 2.93
C GLY A 137 9.00 -2.96 2.27
N THR A 138 8.61 -2.94 1.00
CA THR A 138 8.20 -4.13 0.26
C THR A 138 9.36 -5.11 0.06
N VAL A 139 10.55 -4.60 -0.28
CA VAL A 139 11.73 -5.45 -0.53
C VAL A 139 12.30 -6.06 0.75
N VAL A 140 12.28 -5.32 1.87
CA VAL A 140 12.97 -5.70 3.10
C VAL A 140 12.02 -6.24 4.16
N ALA A 141 10.90 -5.56 4.42
CA ALA A 141 10.07 -5.84 5.58
C ALA A 141 9.37 -7.20 5.49
N VAL A 142 8.81 -7.53 4.34
CA VAL A 142 8.04 -8.77 4.14
C VAL A 142 8.96 -10.02 4.24
N PRO A 143 10.10 -10.09 3.51
CA PRO A 143 11.02 -11.22 3.62
C PRO A 143 11.65 -11.33 5.00
N LEU A 144 12.11 -10.19 5.56
CA LEU A 144 12.75 -10.17 6.87
C LEU A 144 11.75 -10.56 7.98
N GLY A 145 10.52 -10.08 7.90
CA GLY A 145 9.44 -10.46 8.81
C GLY A 145 9.17 -11.97 8.75
N SER A 146 9.06 -12.54 7.54
CA SER A 146 8.89 -13.98 7.34
C SER A 146 10.06 -14.79 7.90
N TYR A 147 11.30 -14.33 7.67
CA TYR A 147 12.51 -14.98 8.17
C TYR A 147 12.60 -14.96 9.70
N LEU A 148 12.49 -13.77 10.31
CA LEU A 148 12.52 -13.63 11.77
C LEU A 148 11.37 -14.40 12.44
N GLY A 149 10.18 -14.32 11.88
CA GLY A 149 9.03 -15.05 12.37
C GLY A 149 9.19 -16.55 12.31
N GLY A 150 9.83 -17.07 11.26
CA GLY A 150 10.09 -18.49 11.09
C GLY A 150 11.15 -19.03 12.06
N LEU A 151 12.16 -18.23 12.44
CA LEU A 151 13.25 -18.66 13.32
C LEU A 151 12.97 -18.38 14.80
N TYR A 152 12.39 -17.22 15.11
CA TYR A 152 12.26 -16.75 16.49
C TYR A 152 10.80 -16.53 16.92
N GLY A 153 9.85 -16.98 16.09
CA GLY A 153 8.42 -16.75 16.30
C GLY A 153 7.95 -15.38 15.80
N TRP A 154 6.67 -15.28 15.44
CA TRP A 154 6.08 -14.10 14.81
C TRP A 154 6.19 -12.80 15.64
N ARG A 155 6.24 -12.93 16.97
CA ARG A 155 6.39 -11.80 17.89
C ARG A 155 7.71 -11.06 17.70
N SER A 156 8.78 -11.78 17.35
CA SER A 156 10.11 -11.19 17.10
C SER A 156 10.10 -10.18 15.97
N ALA A 157 9.34 -10.44 14.91
CA ALA A 157 9.20 -9.53 13.78
C ALA A 157 8.50 -8.21 14.18
N PHE A 158 7.50 -8.26 15.07
CA PHE A 158 6.86 -7.06 15.60
C PHE A 158 7.77 -6.29 16.54
N PHE A 159 8.60 -6.96 17.35
CA PHE A 159 9.64 -6.27 18.13
C PHE A 159 10.68 -5.59 17.24
N ALA A 160 11.10 -6.24 16.15
CA ALA A 160 12.00 -5.62 15.18
C ALA A 160 11.35 -4.38 14.51
N ALA A 161 10.05 -4.46 14.15
CA ALA A 161 9.31 -3.31 13.63
C ALA A 161 9.17 -2.19 14.67
N ALA A 162 8.99 -2.52 15.94
CA ALA A 162 8.99 -1.54 17.03
C ALA A 162 10.35 -0.84 17.16
N ALA A 163 11.46 -1.59 17.05
CA ALA A 163 12.82 -1.01 17.06
C ALA A 163 13.04 -0.04 15.88
N VAL A 164 12.61 -0.41 14.66
CA VAL A 164 12.62 0.50 13.51
C VAL A 164 11.78 1.75 13.78
N GLY A 165 10.60 1.57 14.38
CA GLY A 165 9.73 2.67 14.81
C GLY A 165 10.39 3.60 15.81
N MET A 166 11.10 3.07 16.82
CA MET A 166 11.84 3.86 17.81
C MET A 166 12.97 4.68 17.16
N VAL A 167 13.73 4.07 16.26
CA VAL A 167 14.77 4.79 15.49
C VAL A 167 14.13 5.91 14.66
N THR A 168 13.00 5.63 14.00
CA THR A 168 12.24 6.62 13.25
C THR A 168 11.76 7.77 14.13
N LEU A 169 11.16 7.47 15.28
CA LEU A 169 10.67 8.46 16.24
C LEU A 169 11.83 9.34 16.76
N ALA A 170 12.94 8.72 17.14
CA ALA A 170 14.14 9.44 17.58
C ALA A 170 14.63 10.37 16.45
N PHE A 171 14.81 9.86 15.23
CA PHE A 171 15.29 10.67 14.11
C PHE A 171 14.33 11.81 13.75
N GLN A 172 13.02 11.57 13.77
CA GLN A 172 11.99 12.60 13.57
C GLN A 172 12.03 13.67 14.65
N SER A 173 12.25 13.28 15.91
CA SER A 173 12.30 14.23 17.04
C SER A 173 13.42 15.26 16.89
N PHE A 174 14.55 14.87 16.29
CA PHE A 174 15.69 15.78 16.06
C PHE A 174 15.60 16.55 14.73
N THR A 175 14.91 16.01 13.71
CA THR A 175 14.99 16.54 12.34
C THR A 175 13.76 17.32 11.89
N LEU A 176 12.57 17.02 12.47
CA LEU A 176 11.35 17.73 12.09
C LEU A 176 11.30 19.13 12.72
N PRO A 177 11.21 20.20 11.93
CA PRO A 177 11.01 21.56 12.45
C PRO A 177 9.59 21.72 13.00
N ARG A 178 9.36 22.78 13.76
CA ARG A 178 8.00 23.22 14.10
C ARG A 178 7.26 23.64 12.85
N LEU A 179 6.06 23.13 12.67
CA LEU A 179 5.21 23.35 11.50
C LEU A 179 3.82 23.80 11.96
N ALA A 180 3.65 25.12 12.10
CA ALA A 180 2.42 25.73 12.58
C ALA A 180 1.17 25.19 11.86
N PRO A 181 0.02 25.09 12.53
CA PRO A 181 -1.21 24.57 11.94
C PRO A 181 -1.64 25.33 10.69
N ARG A 182 -2.15 24.63 9.67
CA ARG A 182 -2.82 25.20 8.50
C ARG A 182 -4.20 24.59 8.35
N ARG A 183 -5.11 25.32 7.70
CA ARG A 183 -6.47 24.82 7.40
C ARG A 183 -6.36 23.60 6.48
N PRO A 184 -6.98 22.46 6.83
CA PRO A 184 -6.99 21.26 5.99
C PRO A 184 -7.85 21.48 4.74
N ALA A 185 -7.58 20.67 3.70
CA ALA A 185 -8.47 20.58 2.54
C ALA A 185 -9.88 20.12 3.01
N ARG A 186 -10.92 20.61 2.33
CA ARG A 186 -12.31 20.29 2.71
C ARG A 186 -12.69 18.93 2.12
N LEU A 187 -13.30 18.04 2.90
CA LEU A 187 -13.89 16.78 2.43
C LEU A 187 -14.85 16.96 1.24
N ARG A 188 -15.55 18.11 1.21
CA ARG A 188 -16.44 18.48 0.11
C ARG A 188 -15.73 18.50 -1.24
N THR A 189 -14.46 18.95 -1.28
CA THR A 189 -13.66 18.98 -2.51
C THR A 189 -13.40 17.57 -3.07
N VAL A 190 -13.16 16.58 -2.21
CA VAL A 190 -12.99 15.18 -2.63
C VAL A 190 -14.27 14.65 -3.28
N LEU A 191 -15.43 14.94 -2.71
CA LEU A 191 -16.72 14.52 -3.28
C LEU A 191 -17.02 15.24 -4.61
N GLU A 192 -16.67 16.51 -4.74
CA GLU A 192 -16.78 17.27 -5.98
C GLU A 192 -15.91 16.69 -7.09
N VAL A 193 -14.67 16.27 -6.76
CA VAL A 193 -13.76 15.60 -7.70
C VAL A 193 -14.33 14.24 -8.14
N LEU A 194 -14.83 13.43 -7.22
CA LEU A 194 -15.44 12.12 -7.53
C LEU A 194 -16.65 12.23 -8.48
N ARG A 195 -17.40 13.33 -8.43
CA ARG A 195 -18.55 13.57 -9.32
C ARG A 195 -18.16 13.97 -10.74
N ARG A 196 -16.89 14.27 -11.01
CA ARG A 196 -16.44 14.60 -12.38
C ARG A 196 -16.56 13.38 -13.30
N PRO A 197 -16.92 13.57 -14.57
CA PRO A 197 -17.09 12.48 -15.52
C PRO A 197 -15.84 11.59 -15.61
N GLY A 198 -16.02 10.28 -15.49
CA GLY A 198 -14.96 9.29 -15.61
C GLY A 198 -14.11 9.08 -14.35
N ILE A 199 -14.07 10.02 -13.39
CA ILE A 199 -13.23 9.88 -12.19
C ILE A 199 -13.72 8.74 -11.29
N ALA A 200 -15.03 8.67 -11.00
CA ALA A 200 -15.59 7.62 -10.17
C ALA A 200 -15.31 6.21 -10.73
N ILE A 201 -15.45 6.04 -12.06
CA ILE A 201 -15.17 4.75 -12.73
C ILE A 201 -13.68 4.41 -12.65
N GLY A 202 -12.79 5.37 -12.87
CA GLY A 202 -11.37 5.17 -12.71
C GLY A 202 -11.00 4.79 -11.29
N MET A 203 -11.50 5.52 -10.28
CA MET A 203 -11.27 5.18 -8.88
C MET A 203 -11.83 3.82 -8.49
N PHE A 204 -12.98 3.44 -9.03
CA PHE A 204 -13.51 2.08 -8.85
C PHE A 204 -12.57 1.02 -9.46
N GLY A 205 -12.04 1.26 -10.67
CA GLY A 205 -11.00 0.40 -11.26
C GLY A 205 -9.76 0.28 -10.38
N CYS A 206 -9.31 1.40 -9.80
CA CYS A 206 -8.20 1.43 -8.83
C CYS A 206 -8.50 0.54 -7.61
N VAL A 207 -9.70 0.65 -7.04
CA VAL A 207 -10.13 -0.18 -5.90
C VAL A 207 -10.14 -1.66 -6.28
N LEU A 208 -10.70 -2.04 -7.44
CA LEU A 208 -10.75 -3.44 -7.88
C LEU A 208 -9.34 -4.05 -8.03
N VAL A 209 -8.43 -3.33 -8.71
CA VAL A 209 -7.05 -3.80 -8.92
C VAL A 209 -6.32 -3.98 -7.58
N HIS A 210 -6.39 -3.01 -6.69
CA HIS A 210 -5.72 -3.13 -5.39
C HIS A 210 -6.40 -4.18 -4.50
N SER A 211 -7.75 -4.32 -4.54
CA SER A 211 -8.45 -5.37 -3.78
C SER A 211 -8.01 -6.77 -4.20
N GLY A 212 -7.91 -7.04 -5.50
CA GLY A 212 -7.40 -8.32 -6.00
C GLY A 212 -5.97 -8.60 -5.53
N HIS A 213 -5.09 -7.59 -5.63
CA HIS A 213 -3.72 -7.73 -5.14
C HIS A 213 -3.66 -8.02 -3.64
N PHE A 214 -4.34 -7.23 -2.81
CA PHE A 214 -4.26 -7.38 -1.35
C PHE A 214 -5.00 -8.62 -0.84
N ALA A 215 -5.99 -9.15 -1.58
CA ALA A 215 -6.53 -10.48 -1.30
C ALA A 215 -5.44 -11.55 -1.43
N MET A 216 -4.73 -11.61 -2.57
CA MET A 216 -3.63 -12.57 -2.78
C MET A 216 -2.48 -12.33 -1.82
N PHE A 217 -2.06 -11.07 -1.65
CA PHE A 217 -0.90 -10.73 -0.83
C PHE A 217 -1.11 -11.07 0.66
N THR A 218 -2.33 -10.90 1.17
CA THR A 218 -2.68 -11.28 2.55
C THR A 218 -2.54 -12.79 2.77
N TYR A 219 -2.90 -13.59 1.77
CA TYR A 219 -2.91 -15.05 1.86
C TYR A 219 -1.79 -15.74 1.06
N VAL A 220 -0.76 -14.98 0.65
CA VAL A 220 0.37 -15.51 -0.14
C VAL A 220 1.15 -16.58 0.64
N ARG A 221 1.34 -16.38 1.94
CA ARG A 221 2.08 -17.32 2.79
C ARG A 221 1.39 -18.68 2.85
N PRO A 222 0.13 -18.82 3.31
CA PRO A 222 -0.56 -20.12 3.34
C PRO A 222 -0.70 -20.73 1.94
N PHE A 223 -0.77 -19.94 0.88
CA PHE A 223 -0.76 -20.45 -0.50
C PHE A 223 0.56 -21.13 -0.83
N LEU A 224 1.69 -20.49 -0.62
CA LEU A 224 3.01 -21.02 -0.94
C LEU A 224 3.37 -22.21 -0.03
N GLU A 225 3.09 -22.14 1.26
CA GLU A 225 3.32 -23.25 2.21
C GLU A 225 2.47 -24.48 1.83
N GLY A 226 1.19 -24.28 1.50
CA GLY A 226 0.28 -25.37 1.14
C GLY A 226 0.55 -26.00 -0.23
N THR A 227 1.06 -25.26 -1.20
CA THR A 227 1.30 -25.77 -2.56
C THR A 227 2.70 -26.36 -2.75
N THR A 228 3.72 -25.83 -2.08
CA THR A 228 5.13 -26.23 -2.29
C THR A 228 5.77 -26.91 -1.09
N GLY A 229 5.15 -26.85 0.08
CA GLY A 229 5.76 -27.34 1.32
C GLY A 229 7.00 -26.56 1.74
N ILE A 230 7.15 -25.32 1.26
CA ILE A 230 8.36 -24.50 1.44
C ILE A 230 8.56 -24.11 2.91
N GLY A 231 9.79 -24.24 3.40
CA GLY A 231 10.15 -23.78 4.74
C GLY A 231 10.36 -22.26 4.83
N PRO A 232 10.58 -21.74 6.05
CA PRO A 232 10.67 -20.28 6.29
C PRO A 232 11.73 -19.55 5.47
N GLN A 233 12.91 -20.18 5.26
CA GLN A 233 13.99 -19.58 4.47
C GLN A 233 13.62 -19.47 2.99
N GLY A 234 13.07 -20.54 2.41
CA GLY A 234 12.64 -20.54 1.02
C GLY A 234 11.48 -19.56 0.78
N LEU A 235 10.52 -19.51 1.70
CA LEU A 235 9.42 -18.53 1.65
C LEU A 235 9.96 -17.09 1.68
N SER A 236 10.91 -16.80 2.56
CA SER A 236 11.54 -15.48 2.64
C SER A 236 12.25 -15.10 1.35
N LEU A 237 12.94 -16.08 0.72
CA LEU A 237 13.63 -15.85 -0.55
C LEU A 237 12.63 -15.59 -1.70
N MET A 238 11.51 -16.32 -1.75
CA MET A 238 10.44 -16.06 -2.72
C MET A 238 9.83 -14.67 -2.55
N LEU A 239 9.54 -14.27 -1.31
CA LEU A 239 9.01 -12.94 -1.00
C LEU A 239 10.03 -11.85 -1.29
N LEU A 240 11.32 -12.08 -1.12
CA LEU A 240 12.38 -11.17 -1.54
C LEU A 240 12.40 -11.03 -3.06
N GLY A 241 12.31 -12.13 -3.81
CA GLY A 241 12.21 -12.10 -5.26
C GLY A 241 11.00 -11.30 -5.75
N PHE A 242 9.84 -11.48 -5.11
CA PHE A 242 8.65 -10.67 -5.35
C PHE A 242 8.91 -9.18 -5.09
N GLY A 243 9.52 -8.83 -3.94
CA GLY A 243 9.81 -7.44 -3.57
C GLY A 243 10.78 -6.77 -4.54
N VAL A 244 11.86 -7.46 -4.93
CA VAL A 244 12.83 -6.96 -5.92
C VAL A 244 12.17 -6.76 -7.28
N ALA A 245 11.37 -7.73 -7.74
CA ALA A 245 10.63 -7.60 -8.99
C ALA A 245 9.62 -6.44 -8.94
N ASN A 246 8.94 -6.24 -7.81
CA ASN A 246 8.03 -5.10 -7.59
C ASN A 246 8.77 -3.77 -7.67
N PHE A 247 9.94 -3.66 -7.07
CA PHE A 247 10.79 -2.47 -7.17
C PHE A 247 11.21 -2.18 -8.62
N VAL A 248 11.65 -3.20 -9.36
CA VAL A 248 11.99 -3.07 -10.78
C VAL A 248 10.77 -2.62 -11.60
N GLY A 249 9.58 -3.21 -11.33
CA GLY A 249 8.33 -2.82 -11.96
C GLY A 249 7.98 -1.35 -11.73
N THR A 250 8.20 -0.85 -10.51
CA THR A 250 8.01 0.57 -10.18
C THR A 250 8.93 1.48 -11.00
N LEU A 251 10.20 1.10 -11.18
CA LEU A 251 11.15 1.87 -11.99
C LEU A 251 10.79 1.87 -13.48
N LEU A 252 10.32 0.75 -14.00
CA LEU A 252 9.94 0.62 -15.42
C LEU A 252 8.63 1.34 -15.74
N ALA A 253 7.74 1.47 -14.76
CA ALA A 253 6.42 2.09 -14.94
C ALA A 253 6.48 3.50 -15.51
N GLY A 254 7.46 4.32 -15.09
CA GLY A 254 7.63 5.68 -15.60
C GLY A 254 7.74 5.72 -17.13
N ARG A 255 8.64 4.92 -17.71
CA ARG A 255 8.84 4.84 -19.16
C ARG A 255 7.63 4.30 -19.89
N LEU A 256 6.96 3.28 -19.33
CA LEU A 256 5.76 2.70 -19.94
C LEU A 256 4.60 3.69 -19.97
N LEU A 257 4.46 4.49 -18.92
CA LEU A 257 3.40 5.50 -18.81
C LEU A 257 3.62 6.69 -19.75
N GLU A 258 4.86 7.07 -20.02
CA GLU A 258 5.18 8.13 -20.99
C GLU A 258 4.73 7.73 -22.41
N GLN A 259 4.89 6.47 -22.78
CA GLN A 259 4.61 5.97 -24.12
C GLN A 259 3.17 5.47 -24.28
N HIS A 260 2.68 4.67 -23.33
CA HIS A 260 1.42 3.94 -23.43
C HIS A 260 0.64 3.92 -22.11
N PRO A 261 0.13 5.08 -21.62
CA PRO A 261 -0.47 5.16 -20.28
C PRO A 261 -1.70 4.28 -20.08
N LEU A 262 -2.62 4.21 -21.06
CA LEU A 262 -3.80 3.34 -20.97
C LEU A 262 -3.42 1.86 -21.05
N ALA A 263 -2.52 1.49 -21.96
CA ALA A 263 -2.07 0.11 -22.07
C ALA A 263 -1.39 -0.35 -20.78
N THR A 264 -0.61 0.51 -20.13
CA THR A 264 0.02 0.22 -18.84
C THR A 264 -1.03 -0.04 -17.74
N LEU A 265 -2.07 0.80 -17.64
CA LEU A 265 -3.16 0.61 -16.69
C LEU A 265 -3.94 -0.70 -16.90
N VAL A 266 -4.04 -1.18 -18.14
CA VAL A 266 -4.76 -2.43 -18.51
C VAL A 266 -3.86 -3.65 -18.36
N LEU A 267 -2.64 -3.60 -18.91
CA LEU A 267 -1.76 -4.77 -18.98
C LEU A 267 -1.23 -5.19 -17.62
N MET A 268 -0.94 -4.25 -16.71
CA MET A 268 -0.44 -4.60 -15.39
C MET A 268 -1.41 -5.48 -14.60
N PRO A 269 -2.69 -5.10 -14.37
CA PRO A 269 -3.63 -5.98 -13.68
C PRO A 269 -3.94 -7.26 -14.49
N ALA A 270 -3.94 -7.21 -15.82
CA ALA A 270 -4.13 -8.40 -16.64
C ALA A 270 -2.99 -9.43 -16.42
N LEU A 271 -1.73 -8.98 -16.39
CA LEU A 271 -0.57 -9.83 -16.11
C LEU A 271 -0.64 -10.42 -14.71
N VAL A 272 -1.04 -9.62 -13.70
CA VAL A 272 -1.24 -10.15 -12.34
C VAL A 272 -2.32 -11.21 -12.32
N GLY A 273 -3.45 -10.98 -12.99
CA GLY A 273 -4.56 -11.95 -13.07
C GLY A 273 -4.14 -13.25 -13.76
N VAL A 274 -3.41 -13.17 -14.87
CA VAL A 274 -2.87 -14.35 -15.57
C VAL A 274 -1.86 -15.09 -14.70
N ALA A 275 -0.93 -14.39 -14.06
CA ALA A 275 0.05 -14.99 -13.15
C ALA A 275 -0.63 -15.71 -11.97
N ALA A 276 -1.71 -15.12 -11.42
CA ALA A 276 -2.48 -15.71 -10.33
C ALA A 276 -3.19 -17.02 -10.76
N LEU A 277 -3.78 -17.06 -11.97
CA LEU A 277 -4.34 -18.30 -12.53
C LEU A 277 -3.25 -19.34 -12.77
N ALA A 278 -2.12 -18.92 -13.33
CA ALA A 278 -1.00 -19.83 -13.59
C ALA A 278 -0.44 -20.43 -12.30
N LEU A 279 -0.36 -19.67 -11.21
CA LEU A 279 0.05 -20.16 -9.89
C LEU A 279 -0.84 -21.30 -9.36
N VAL A 280 -2.15 -21.26 -9.68
CA VAL A 280 -3.11 -22.29 -9.24
C VAL A 280 -3.18 -23.47 -10.22
N LEU A 281 -3.15 -23.21 -11.53
CA LEU A 281 -3.45 -24.21 -12.56
C LEU A 281 -2.22 -25.01 -13.02
N LEU A 282 -1.04 -24.43 -12.92
CA LEU A 282 0.19 -25.11 -13.34
C LEU A 282 0.74 -26.01 -12.22
N PRO A 283 1.48 -27.09 -12.57
CA PRO A 283 2.11 -27.94 -11.56
C PRO A 283 2.99 -27.14 -10.60
N ALA A 284 2.82 -27.38 -9.31
CA ALA A 284 3.55 -26.69 -8.26
C ALA A 284 5.03 -27.08 -8.25
N SER A 285 5.87 -26.28 -8.91
CA SER A 285 7.33 -26.40 -8.83
C SER A 285 7.90 -25.11 -8.23
N LEU A 286 8.90 -25.24 -7.35
CA LEU A 286 9.51 -24.05 -6.69
C LEU A 286 10.02 -23.02 -7.71
N PRO A 287 10.76 -23.39 -8.79
CA PRO A 287 11.18 -22.41 -9.78
C PRO A 287 10.04 -21.77 -10.53
N GLY A 288 9.01 -22.54 -10.91
CA GLY A 288 7.84 -22.04 -11.63
C GLY A 288 7.05 -21.03 -10.79
N GLN A 289 6.80 -21.36 -9.53
CA GLN A 289 6.11 -20.44 -8.61
C GLN A 289 6.94 -19.19 -8.31
N ALA A 290 8.27 -19.31 -8.18
CA ALA A 290 9.14 -18.14 -8.00
C ALA A 290 9.10 -17.19 -9.21
N VAL A 291 9.10 -17.73 -10.44
CA VAL A 291 8.96 -16.92 -11.66
C VAL A 291 7.60 -16.24 -11.74
N LEU A 292 6.50 -16.95 -11.48
CA LEU A 292 5.16 -16.38 -11.51
C LEU A 292 4.96 -15.31 -10.41
N LEU A 293 5.54 -15.54 -9.23
CA LEU A 293 5.55 -14.56 -8.14
C LEU A 293 6.34 -13.31 -8.53
N ALA A 294 7.48 -13.46 -9.21
CA ALA A 294 8.27 -12.35 -9.73
C ALA A 294 7.51 -11.57 -10.83
N ILE A 295 6.79 -12.26 -11.72
CA ILE A 295 5.92 -11.62 -12.73
C ILE A 295 4.81 -10.81 -12.04
N TRP A 296 4.17 -11.38 -11.03
CA TRP A 296 3.17 -10.65 -10.23
C TRP A 296 3.80 -9.42 -9.56
N GLY A 297 4.95 -9.56 -8.90
CA GLY A 297 5.66 -8.44 -8.27
C GLY A 297 5.98 -7.35 -9.29
N LEU A 298 6.59 -7.71 -10.43
CA LEU A 298 6.97 -6.79 -11.50
C LEU A 298 5.75 -6.01 -12.04
N ALA A 299 4.67 -6.71 -12.34
CA ALA A 299 3.45 -6.09 -12.86
C ALA A 299 2.80 -5.19 -11.82
N PHE A 300 2.67 -5.63 -10.56
CA PHE A 300 2.02 -4.82 -9.53
C PHE A 300 2.87 -3.60 -9.12
N GLY A 301 4.19 -3.67 -9.19
CA GLY A 301 5.07 -2.55 -8.83
C GLY A 301 4.77 -1.26 -9.59
N GLY A 302 4.29 -1.35 -10.82
CA GLY A 302 3.88 -0.20 -11.61
C GLY A 302 2.47 0.31 -11.32
N VAL A 303 1.61 -0.48 -10.70
CA VAL A 303 0.19 -0.13 -10.49
C VAL A 303 -0.01 1.16 -9.70
N PRO A 304 0.63 1.37 -8.52
CA PRO A 304 0.47 2.63 -7.78
C PRO A 304 0.95 3.85 -8.56
N VAL A 305 2.03 3.70 -9.33
CA VAL A 305 2.58 4.78 -10.18
C VAL A 305 1.59 5.12 -11.29
N ALA A 306 1.02 4.10 -11.94
CA ALA A 306 0.06 4.28 -13.02
C ALA A 306 -1.21 5.01 -12.54
N TRP A 307 -1.77 4.63 -11.41
CA TRP A 307 -2.95 5.29 -10.84
C TRP A 307 -2.66 6.70 -10.36
N SER A 308 -1.51 6.95 -9.73
CA SER A 308 -1.09 8.29 -9.32
C SER A 308 -0.92 9.22 -10.53
N ASN A 309 -0.31 8.73 -11.60
CA ASN A 309 -0.14 9.47 -12.85
C ASN A 309 -1.49 9.74 -13.54
N TRP A 310 -2.39 8.74 -13.59
CA TRP A 310 -3.71 8.90 -14.18
C TRP A 310 -4.53 9.97 -13.45
N VAL A 311 -4.59 9.93 -12.12
CA VAL A 311 -5.33 10.91 -11.32
C VAL A 311 -4.75 12.30 -11.48
N ALA A 312 -3.43 12.46 -11.44
CA ALA A 312 -2.77 13.75 -11.63
C ALA A 312 -3.06 14.36 -13.01
N SER A 313 -3.16 13.51 -14.04
CA SER A 313 -3.49 13.94 -15.41
C SER A 313 -4.98 14.24 -15.59
N ALA A 314 -5.86 13.51 -14.89
CA ALA A 314 -7.32 13.65 -15.02
C ALA A 314 -7.87 14.86 -14.24
N VAL A 315 -7.20 15.27 -13.15
CA VAL A 315 -7.64 16.36 -12.26
C VAL A 315 -6.46 17.27 -11.86
N PRO A 316 -5.81 17.94 -12.81
CA PRO A 316 -4.61 18.74 -12.55
C PRO A 316 -4.88 19.97 -11.67
N ASP A 317 -6.11 20.51 -11.70
CA ASP A 317 -6.55 21.65 -10.90
C ASP A 317 -6.80 21.31 -9.42
N GLN A 318 -6.88 20.01 -9.06
CA GLN A 318 -7.18 19.52 -7.72
C GLN A 318 -6.22 18.39 -7.29
N ALA A 319 -4.96 18.47 -7.69
CA ALA A 319 -3.96 17.40 -7.51
C ALA A 319 -3.79 16.93 -6.05
N GLU A 320 -3.90 17.84 -5.08
CA GLU A 320 -3.80 17.50 -3.64
C GLU A 320 -5.02 16.66 -3.19
N SER A 321 -6.23 17.10 -3.53
CA SER A 321 -7.47 16.37 -3.20
C SER A 321 -7.52 15.02 -3.93
N ALA A 322 -7.04 14.98 -5.16
CA ALA A 322 -6.95 13.79 -5.98
C ALA A 322 -5.96 12.75 -5.41
N GLY A 323 -4.81 13.20 -4.90
CA GLY A 323 -3.86 12.34 -4.18
C GLY A 323 -4.47 11.71 -2.92
N GLY A 324 -5.19 12.48 -2.12
CA GLY A 324 -5.93 11.98 -0.95
C GLY A 324 -6.99 10.93 -1.33
N MET A 325 -7.66 11.11 -2.47
CA MET A 325 -8.63 10.16 -2.99
C MET A 325 -7.98 8.82 -3.39
N VAL A 326 -6.79 8.84 -3.99
CA VAL A 326 -6.03 7.61 -4.29
C VAL A 326 -5.71 6.86 -3.00
N VAL A 327 -5.22 7.56 -1.98
CA VAL A 327 -4.90 6.94 -0.69
C VAL A 327 -6.15 6.30 -0.07
N ALA A 328 -7.29 7.00 -0.06
CA ALA A 328 -8.55 6.46 0.45
C ALA A 328 -9.01 5.23 -0.34
N SER A 329 -8.86 5.26 -1.67
CA SER A 329 -9.19 4.12 -2.55
C SER A 329 -8.30 2.91 -2.29
N VAL A 330 -6.99 3.12 -2.10
CA VAL A 330 -6.04 2.05 -1.77
C VAL A 330 -6.36 1.45 -0.40
N GLN A 331 -6.62 2.26 0.62
CA GLN A 331 -6.96 1.73 1.95
C GLN A 331 -8.32 1.00 1.97
N SER A 332 -9.32 1.49 1.21
CA SER A 332 -10.57 0.77 0.99
C SER A 332 -10.32 -0.59 0.32
N ALA A 333 -9.42 -0.62 -0.67
CA ALA A 333 -9.08 -1.82 -1.41
C ALA A 333 -8.30 -2.83 -0.56
N ILE A 334 -7.39 -2.38 0.30
CA ILE A 334 -6.70 -3.25 1.27
C ILE A 334 -7.73 -3.89 2.19
N ALA A 335 -8.64 -3.09 2.75
CA ALA A 335 -9.67 -3.58 3.66
C ALA A 335 -10.60 -4.59 2.98
N THR A 336 -11.14 -4.24 1.81
CA THR A 336 -12.07 -5.13 1.07
C THR A 336 -11.37 -6.37 0.54
N GLY A 337 -10.14 -6.24 0.04
CA GLY A 337 -9.33 -7.37 -0.45
C GLY A 337 -9.01 -8.38 0.65
N ALA A 338 -8.52 -7.92 1.80
CA ALA A 338 -8.22 -8.79 2.93
C ALA A 338 -9.48 -9.44 3.52
N ALA A 339 -10.57 -8.67 3.69
CA ALA A 339 -11.83 -9.17 4.24
C ALA A 339 -12.52 -10.18 3.30
N ALA A 340 -12.70 -9.82 2.02
CA ALA A 340 -13.29 -10.70 1.01
C ALA A 340 -12.38 -11.93 0.77
N GLY A 341 -11.06 -11.73 0.74
CA GLY A 341 -10.10 -12.81 0.67
C GLY A 341 -10.27 -13.82 1.81
N GLY A 342 -10.50 -13.34 3.05
CA GLY A 342 -10.79 -14.21 4.20
C GLY A 342 -12.08 -15.02 4.06
N ALA A 343 -13.14 -14.39 3.55
CA ALA A 343 -14.39 -15.08 3.28
C ALA A 343 -14.22 -16.17 2.21
N VAL A 344 -13.53 -15.85 1.11
CA VAL A 344 -13.22 -16.83 0.05
C VAL A 344 -12.29 -17.93 0.57
N PHE A 345 -11.30 -17.58 1.41
CA PHE A 345 -10.39 -18.54 2.03
C PHE A 345 -11.14 -19.59 2.86
N SER A 346 -12.17 -19.17 3.61
CA SER A 346 -13.00 -20.09 4.42
C SER A 346 -13.78 -21.10 3.58
N LEU A 347 -14.07 -20.77 2.30
CA LEU A 347 -14.85 -21.62 1.39
C LEU A 347 -13.97 -22.49 0.49
N GLY A 348 -12.88 -21.94 -0.02
CA GLY A 348 -12.05 -22.56 -1.07
C GLY A 348 -10.55 -22.58 -0.78
N GLY A 349 -10.14 -22.28 0.45
CA GLY A 349 -8.72 -22.21 0.84
C GLY A 349 -7.96 -21.10 0.11
N SER A 350 -6.65 -21.15 0.21
CA SER A 350 -5.76 -20.15 -0.44
C SER A 350 -5.87 -20.18 -1.96
N ALA A 351 -6.03 -21.33 -2.58
CA ALA A 351 -6.21 -21.45 -4.04
C ALA A 351 -7.50 -20.73 -4.50
N GLY A 352 -8.60 -20.86 -3.76
CA GLY A 352 -9.85 -20.13 -4.02
C GLY A 352 -9.64 -18.62 -4.01
N VAL A 353 -8.84 -18.08 -3.07
CA VAL A 353 -8.50 -16.65 -3.02
C VAL A 353 -7.76 -16.21 -4.28
N PHE A 354 -6.78 -16.99 -4.75
CA PHE A 354 -6.01 -16.66 -5.96
C PHE A 354 -6.87 -16.69 -7.21
N VAL A 355 -7.80 -17.66 -7.35
CA VAL A 355 -8.75 -17.72 -8.46
C VAL A 355 -9.69 -16.51 -8.44
N ALA A 356 -10.29 -16.21 -7.29
CA ALA A 356 -11.22 -15.08 -7.16
C ALA A 356 -10.51 -13.74 -7.45
N ALA A 357 -9.30 -13.56 -6.94
CA ALA A 357 -8.48 -12.38 -7.21
C ALA A 357 -8.08 -12.27 -8.69
N ALA A 358 -7.75 -13.39 -9.33
CA ALA A 358 -7.43 -13.41 -10.76
C ALA A 358 -8.63 -12.97 -11.61
N VAL A 359 -9.82 -13.50 -11.32
CA VAL A 359 -11.07 -13.07 -11.99
C VAL A 359 -11.30 -11.58 -11.78
N LEU A 360 -11.15 -11.09 -10.54
CA LEU A 360 -11.30 -9.67 -10.22
C LEU A 360 -10.31 -8.79 -10.98
N MET A 361 -9.05 -9.21 -11.09
CA MET A 361 -8.00 -8.50 -11.83
C MET A 361 -8.29 -8.42 -13.33
N LEU A 362 -8.74 -9.53 -13.93
CA LEU A 362 -9.10 -9.58 -15.35
C LEU A 362 -10.34 -8.74 -15.65
N LEU A 363 -11.36 -8.80 -14.78
CA LEU A 363 -12.54 -7.93 -14.90
C LEU A 363 -12.18 -6.45 -14.70
N ALA A 364 -11.27 -6.14 -13.78
CA ALA A 364 -10.77 -4.78 -13.61
C ALA A 364 -10.02 -4.29 -14.87
N ALA A 365 -9.14 -5.12 -15.44
CA ALA A 365 -8.45 -4.80 -16.68
C ALA A 365 -9.44 -4.54 -17.85
N LEU A 366 -10.47 -5.35 -17.97
CA LEU A 366 -11.53 -5.17 -18.97
C LEU A 366 -12.32 -3.87 -18.72
N LEU A 367 -12.71 -3.59 -17.49
CA LEU A 367 -13.40 -2.35 -17.12
C LEU A 367 -12.55 -1.12 -17.48
N ILE A 368 -11.25 -1.15 -17.14
CA ILE A 368 -10.31 -0.07 -17.44
C ILE A 368 -10.20 0.13 -18.96
N ALA A 369 -10.03 -0.94 -19.72
CA ALA A 369 -9.92 -0.89 -21.19
C ALA A 369 -11.17 -0.27 -21.84
N LEU A 370 -12.36 -0.57 -21.32
CA LEU A 370 -13.63 -0.14 -21.92
C LEU A 370 -14.10 1.24 -21.44
N ARG A 371 -13.75 1.65 -20.22
CA ARG A 371 -14.39 2.79 -19.58
C ARG A 371 -13.44 3.89 -19.10
N VAL A 372 -12.17 3.58 -18.83
CA VAL A 372 -11.21 4.57 -18.36
C VAL A 372 -10.61 5.30 -19.56
N ARG A 373 -10.64 6.62 -19.51
CA ARG A 373 -10.02 7.48 -20.50
C ARG A 373 -8.79 8.14 -19.91
N VAL A 374 -7.71 8.14 -20.66
CA VAL A 374 -6.50 8.89 -20.30
C VAL A 374 -6.54 10.20 -21.08
N PRO A 375 -6.47 11.37 -20.42
CA PRO A 375 -6.39 12.64 -21.13
C PRO A 375 -5.16 12.66 -22.03
N SER A 376 -5.33 13.00 -23.33
CA SER A 376 -4.22 13.12 -24.26
C SER A 376 -3.33 14.31 -23.86
N ALA A 377 -2.03 14.11 -23.75
CA ALA A 377 -1.03 15.16 -23.47
C ALA A 377 -0.99 16.28 -24.53
N HIS A 378 -1.69 16.11 -25.67
CA HIS A 378 -1.71 17.06 -26.78
C HIS A 378 -2.68 18.25 -26.62
N GLY A 379 -3.44 18.35 -25.50
CA GLY A 379 -4.41 19.44 -25.28
C GLY A 379 -3.83 20.70 -24.61
N ALA A 380 -2.65 20.64 -24.04
CA ALA A 380 -2.00 21.79 -23.43
C ALA A 380 -1.14 22.58 -24.47
N ARG A 381 -1.75 22.97 -25.61
CA ARG A 381 -1.16 24.05 -26.41
C ARG A 381 -1.18 25.30 -25.53
N GLN A 382 0.02 25.76 -25.12
CA GLN A 382 0.19 27.08 -24.58
C GLN A 382 -0.55 28.09 -25.47
N PRO A 383 -1.32 29.03 -24.92
CA PRO A 383 -1.83 30.14 -25.71
C PRO A 383 -0.60 30.85 -26.31
N LYS A 384 -0.57 30.97 -27.65
CA LYS A 384 0.43 31.77 -28.33
C LYS A 384 0.47 33.13 -27.66
N PRO A 385 1.65 33.66 -27.30
CA PRO A 385 1.75 35.03 -26.83
C PRO A 385 1.14 35.92 -27.92
N ALA A 386 0.13 36.72 -27.54
CA ALA A 386 -0.43 37.74 -28.41
C ALA A 386 0.72 38.68 -28.79
N LEU A 387 1.14 38.66 -30.05
CA LEU A 387 1.96 39.67 -30.65
C LEU A 387 1.16 40.99 -30.63
N HIS A 388 1.45 41.83 -29.65
CA HIS A 388 1.01 43.20 -29.72
C HIS A 388 1.84 43.89 -30.83
N LEU A 389 1.21 44.16 -31.98
CA LEU A 389 1.61 45.14 -32.98
C LEU A 389 1.27 46.57 -32.50
#